data_1a07195ddd01862769252ec87666b88a
#
_entry.id   1a07195ddd01862769252ec87666b88a
#
_cell.length_a   1.000
_cell.length_b   1.000
_cell.length_c   1.000
_cell.angle_alpha   90.00
_cell.angle_beta   90.00
_cell.angle_gamma   90.00
#
_symmetry.space_group_name_H-M   'P 1'
#
loop_
_entity.id
_entity.type
_entity.pdbx_description
1 polymer ?
#
loop_
_entity_poly.entity_id
_entity_poly.type
_entity_poly.pdbx_seq_one_letter_code
_entity_poly.pdbx_strand_id
1 'polypeptide(L)'
;MIYNQIERHSKMANKNENLSAAKNAKKDEFYTQLVDIENELRHYKEHFKDKIIFCNCDDPYESNFVKYFAMNFNALGLKKLIATCYMTSPVMYTQLTFFGEEEVISVAYSGKKPYVIEISEVTDENGDGAVDLTDFELILKKNKPKILKGDGDFRSAECIEYLKEADIVVTNPPFSLFREYVAQLMEYDKKFIIIGNQNAITYKEVFPLIKENRLWLGFKCGDMAFTVPESYEARETRFWVDECGQKWRSFGNICWYTNLDHSKRHEDLILYKSYS
;
A
#
# COMPACT_ATOMS: atom_id res chain seq x y z
N MET A 1 -19.78 44.51 4.83
CA MET A 1 -20.49 43.31 5.33
C MET A 1 -20.51 42.13 4.35
N ILE A 2 -20.44 42.34 3.05
CA ILE A 2 -20.50 41.26 2.05
C ILE A 2 -19.19 40.48 1.96
N TYR A 3 -18.02 41.10 2.12
CA TYR A 3 -16.71 40.43 2.06
C TYR A 3 -16.51 39.37 3.17
N ASN A 4 -17.04 39.60 4.37
CA ASN A 4 -16.94 38.63 5.49
C ASN A 4 -17.85 37.39 5.34
N GLN A 5 -18.87 37.45 4.49
CA GLN A 5 -19.71 36.25 4.19
C GLN A 5 -19.08 35.34 3.16
N ILE A 6 -18.35 35.88 2.17
CA ILE A 6 -17.68 35.10 1.14
C ILE A 6 -16.49 34.29 1.75
N GLU A 7 -15.70 34.91 2.65
CA GLU A 7 -14.63 34.18 3.34
C GLU A 7 -15.14 33.09 4.29
N ARG A 8 -16.30 33.29 4.95
CA ARG A 8 -16.91 32.25 5.80
C ARG A 8 -17.44 31.08 4.98
N HIS A 9 -18.01 31.33 3.81
CA HIS A 9 -18.47 30.26 2.90
C HIS A 9 -17.30 29.48 2.29
N SER A 10 -16.23 30.15 1.90
CA SER A 10 -15.02 29.50 1.39
C SER A 10 -14.33 28.62 2.46
N LYS A 11 -14.23 29.10 3.70
CA LYS A 11 -13.68 28.31 4.82
C LYS A 11 -14.57 27.14 5.26
N MET A 12 -15.90 27.28 5.13
CA MET A 12 -16.83 26.16 5.39
C MET A 12 -16.83 25.12 4.28
N ALA A 13 -16.74 25.53 3.00
CA ALA A 13 -16.62 24.60 1.88
C ALA A 13 -15.34 23.76 1.96
N ASN A 14 -14.19 24.38 2.17
CA ASN A 14 -12.91 23.68 2.36
C ASN A 14 -12.90 22.73 3.57
N LYS A 15 -13.59 23.08 4.65
CA LYS A 15 -13.69 22.23 5.86
C LYS A 15 -14.58 21.00 5.62
N ASN A 16 -15.64 21.15 4.82
CA ASN A 16 -16.52 20.04 4.43
C ASN A 16 -15.88 19.11 3.41
N GLU A 17 -15.10 19.62 2.45
CA GLU A 17 -14.35 18.81 1.50
C GLU A 17 -13.27 17.98 2.19
N ASN A 18 -12.52 18.56 3.15
CA ASN A 18 -11.53 17.83 3.93
C ASN A 18 -12.17 16.77 4.84
N LEU A 19 -13.34 17.04 5.42
CA LEU A 19 -14.10 16.07 6.23
C LEU A 19 -14.70 14.95 5.37
N SER A 20 -15.11 15.26 4.14
CA SER A 20 -15.60 14.26 3.18
C SER A 20 -14.46 13.41 2.64
N ALA A 21 -13.29 14.01 2.35
CA ALA A 21 -12.09 13.31 1.95
C ALA A 21 -11.57 12.37 3.05
N ALA A 22 -11.55 12.83 4.31
CA ALA A 22 -11.17 12.01 5.46
C ALA A 22 -12.19 10.88 5.77
N LYS A 23 -13.49 11.13 5.55
CA LYS A 23 -14.53 10.09 5.64
C LYS A 23 -14.42 9.05 4.52
N ASN A 24 -14.05 9.48 3.32
CA ASN A 24 -13.89 8.59 2.17
C ASN A 24 -12.60 7.77 2.29
N ALA A 25 -11.50 8.36 2.76
CA ALA A 25 -10.25 7.63 3.03
C ALA A 25 -10.46 6.47 4.02
N LYS A 26 -11.29 6.64 5.06
CA LYS A 26 -11.66 5.56 6.00
C LYS A 26 -12.47 4.40 5.37
N LYS A 27 -13.06 4.60 4.18
CA LYS A 27 -13.84 3.58 3.46
C LYS A 27 -13.05 2.89 2.34
N ASP A 28 -11.81 3.32 2.11
CA ASP A 28 -10.95 2.86 1.01
C ASP A 28 -9.81 1.95 1.48
N GLU A 29 -9.87 1.42 2.71
CA GLU A 29 -8.89 0.46 3.22
C GLU A 29 -9.25 -0.95 2.76
N PHE A 30 -8.45 -1.47 1.85
CA PHE A 30 -8.60 -2.79 1.25
C PHE A 30 -7.29 -3.57 1.41
N TYR A 31 -7.33 -4.67 2.16
CA TYR A 31 -6.14 -5.49 2.39
C TYR A 31 -5.95 -6.49 1.27
N THR A 32 -4.88 -6.29 0.52
CA THR A 32 -4.52 -7.13 -0.62
C THR A 32 -4.09 -8.52 -0.15
N GLN A 33 -4.56 -9.56 -0.83
CA GLN A 33 -4.23 -10.93 -0.49
C GLN A 33 -2.79 -11.28 -0.89
N LEU A 34 -2.11 -12.07 -0.07
CA LEU A 34 -0.72 -12.48 -0.31
C LEU A 34 -0.57 -13.18 -1.67
N VAL A 35 -1.54 -14.03 -2.03
CA VAL A 35 -1.54 -14.74 -3.31
C VAL A 35 -1.60 -13.80 -4.53
N ASP A 36 -2.30 -12.67 -4.42
CA ASP A 36 -2.36 -11.68 -5.50
C ASP A 36 -1.05 -10.91 -5.61
N ILE A 37 -0.42 -10.61 -4.47
CA ILE A 37 0.91 -9.98 -4.39
C ILE A 37 1.97 -10.90 -5.02
N GLU A 38 2.02 -12.16 -4.60
CA GLU A 38 2.95 -13.15 -5.15
C GLU A 38 2.80 -13.34 -6.66
N ASN A 39 1.56 -13.45 -7.10
CA ASN A 39 1.22 -13.63 -8.51
C ASN A 39 1.64 -12.45 -9.39
N GLU A 40 1.67 -11.24 -8.87
CA GLU A 40 2.15 -10.06 -9.58
C GLU A 40 3.68 -9.93 -9.44
N LEU A 41 4.19 -9.90 -8.19
CA LEU A 41 5.58 -9.54 -7.91
C LEU A 41 6.60 -10.55 -8.43
N ARG A 42 6.21 -11.81 -8.67
CA ARG A 42 7.10 -12.81 -9.29
C ARG A 42 7.64 -12.39 -10.65
N HIS A 43 6.97 -11.47 -11.34
CA HIS A 43 7.37 -10.97 -12.66
C HIS A 43 8.41 -9.83 -12.59
N TYR A 44 8.77 -9.39 -11.37
CA TYR A 44 9.65 -8.25 -11.13
C TYR A 44 10.86 -8.58 -10.25
N LYS A 45 11.12 -9.88 -9.96
CA LYS A 45 12.15 -10.31 -9.01
C LYS A 45 13.53 -9.71 -9.28
N GLU A 46 13.92 -9.61 -10.56
CA GLU A 46 15.20 -9.06 -10.98
C GLU A 46 15.39 -7.58 -10.62
N HIS A 47 14.29 -6.85 -10.45
CA HIS A 47 14.32 -5.43 -10.09
C HIS A 47 14.57 -5.18 -8.60
N PHE A 48 14.41 -6.19 -7.73
CA PHE A 48 14.47 -6.00 -6.28
C PHE A 48 15.87 -6.16 -5.69
N LYS A 49 16.80 -6.79 -6.43
CA LYS A 49 18.15 -7.07 -5.92
C LYS A 49 18.88 -5.78 -5.57
N ASP A 50 19.47 -5.75 -4.36
CA ASP A 50 20.20 -4.62 -3.78
C ASP A 50 19.36 -3.33 -3.66
N LYS A 51 18.02 -3.43 -3.56
CA LYS A 51 17.09 -2.32 -3.49
C LYS A 51 16.48 -2.11 -2.11
N ILE A 52 16.14 -0.86 -1.84
CA ILE A 52 15.35 -0.43 -0.69
C ILE A 52 13.88 -0.40 -1.12
N ILE A 53 13.06 -1.26 -0.50
CA ILE A 53 11.62 -1.35 -0.76
C ILE A 53 10.86 -0.53 0.28
N PHE A 54 9.85 0.21 -0.17
CA PHE A 54 9.00 1.01 0.71
C PHE A 54 7.52 0.62 0.54
N CYS A 55 6.89 0.21 1.66
CA CYS A 55 5.47 -0.10 1.77
C CYS A 55 4.84 0.94 2.72
N ASN A 56 4.09 1.91 2.20
CA ASN A 56 3.72 3.10 2.98
C ASN A 56 2.23 3.38 3.12
N CYS A 57 1.36 2.42 2.89
CA CYS A 57 -0.08 2.64 2.97
C CYS A 57 -0.81 1.66 3.89
N ASP A 58 -0.17 0.56 4.23
CA ASP A 58 -0.74 -0.48 5.08
C ASP A 58 -0.04 -0.51 6.44
N ASP A 59 -0.74 -0.98 7.48
CA ASP A 59 -0.09 -1.27 8.77
C ASP A 59 0.98 -2.36 8.59
N PRO A 60 2.24 -2.12 9.01
CA PRO A 60 3.35 -3.07 8.81
C PRO A 60 3.11 -4.47 9.39
N TYR A 61 2.36 -4.60 10.48
CA TYR A 61 2.05 -5.89 11.09
C TYR A 61 0.98 -6.67 10.32
N GLU A 62 0.08 -5.96 9.63
CA GLU A 62 -1.03 -6.55 8.89
C GLU A 62 -0.73 -6.72 7.40
N SER A 63 0.10 -5.81 6.87
CA SER A 63 0.35 -5.72 5.44
C SER A 63 0.93 -6.99 4.86
N ASN A 64 0.21 -7.60 3.93
CA ASN A 64 0.71 -8.72 3.17
C ASN A 64 1.86 -8.35 2.23
N PHE A 65 2.02 -7.06 1.87
CA PHE A 65 3.21 -6.57 1.17
C PHE A 65 4.46 -6.69 2.04
N VAL A 66 4.36 -6.24 3.28
CA VAL A 66 5.48 -6.32 4.24
C VAL A 66 5.83 -7.79 4.52
N LYS A 67 4.82 -8.64 4.76
CA LYS A 67 5.01 -10.09 4.94
C LYS A 67 5.70 -10.73 3.72
N TYR A 68 5.24 -10.40 2.50
CA TYR A 68 5.87 -10.92 1.27
C TYR A 68 7.34 -10.56 1.17
N PHE A 69 7.68 -9.28 1.35
CA PHE A 69 9.07 -8.84 1.24
C PHE A 69 9.95 -9.34 2.39
N ALA A 70 9.42 -9.46 3.59
CA ALA A 70 10.17 -10.01 4.72
C ALA A 70 10.49 -11.50 4.52
N MET A 71 9.50 -12.33 4.15
CA MET A 71 9.71 -13.75 3.88
C MET A 71 10.64 -14.00 2.69
N ASN A 72 10.64 -13.11 1.69
CA ASN A 72 11.46 -13.23 0.49
C ASN A 72 12.72 -12.35 0.54
N PHE A 73 13.06 -11.73 1.68
CA PHE A 73 14.11 -10.73 1.80
C PHE A 73 15.45 -11.21 1.24
N ASN A 74 15.91 -12.36 1.71
CA ASN A 74 17.17 -12.97 1.30
C ASN A 74 17.11 -13.51 -0.16
N ALA A 75 16.00 -14.14 -0.54
CA ALA A 75 15.82 -14.71 -1.87
C ALA A 75 15.77 -13.62 -2.96
N LEU A 76 15.21 -12.45 -2.65
CA LEU A 76 15.18 -11.29 -3.54
C LEU A 76 16.47 -10.44 -3.45
N GLY A 77 17.31 -10.71 -2.45
CA GLY A 77 18.53 -9.94 -2.20
C GLY A 77 18.26 -8.48 -1.86
N LEU A 78 17.24 -8.21 -1.03
CA LEU A 78 16.89 -6.84 -0.65
C LEU A 78 18.00 -6.19 0.17
N LYS A 79 18.19 -4.90 -0.02
CA LYS A 79 19.07 -4.11 0.84
C LYS A 79 18.36 -3.68 2.12
N LYS A 80 17.09 -3.29 2.03
CA LYS A 80 16.28 -2.79 3.15
C LYS A 80 14.79 -2.85 2.80
N LEU A 81 13.98 -3.11 3.80
CA LEU A 81 12.52 -2.96 3.75
C LEU A 81 12.11 -1.87 4.73
N ILE A 82 11.36 -0.89 4.26
CA ILE A 82 10.78 0.20 5.08
C ILE A 82 9.27 0.10 4.98
N ALA A 83 8.58 0.20 6.11
CA ALA A 83 7.12 0.22 6.13
C ALA A 83 6.60 1.26 7.12
N THR A 84 5.63 2.06 6.69
CA THR A 84 4.98 3.09 7.51
C THR A 84 3.49 2.87 7.56
N CYS A 85 2.86 3.15 8.70
CA CYS A 85 1.41 3.17 8.82
C CYS A 85 0.87 4.59 8.98
N TYR A 86 -0.38 4.76 8.55
CA TYR A 86 -1.14 5.98 8.75
C TYR A 86 -1.95 5.95 10.06
N MET A 87 -2.04 7.06 10.75
CA MET A 87 -2.61 7.18 12.11
C MET A 87 -4.06 6.69 12.26
N THR A 88 -4.82 6.61 11.19
CA THR A 88 -6.25 6.25 11.22
C THR A 88 -6.56 4.85 10.73
N SER A 89 -5.54 4.01 10.49
CA SER A 89 -5.78 2.62 10.13
C SER A 89 -6.56 1.92 11.24
N PRO A 90 -7.77 1.37 10.98
CA PRO A 90 -8.57 0.68 11.99
C PRO A 90 -7.87 -0.57 12.53
N VAL A 91 -6.97 -1.16 11.76
CA VAL A 91 -6.28 -2.42 12.08
C VAL A 91 -5.16 -2.21 13.08
N MET A 92 -4.58 -1.01 13.14
CA MET A 92 -3.55 -0.66 14.13
C MET A 92 -3.94 -1.02 15.58
N TYR A 93 -5.22 -1.37 15.82
CA TYR A 93 -5.76 -1.58 17.16
C TYR A 93 -6.17 -3.04 17.47
N THR A 94 -6.25 -3.92 16.50
CA THR A 94 -6.85 -5.24 16.72
C THR A 94 -5.86 -6.35 17.02
N GLN A 95 -4.63 -6.29 16.56
CA GLN A 95 -3.66 -7.37 16.72
C GLN A 95 -2.53 -7.15 17.75
N LEU A 96 -2.26 -5.92 18.14
CA LEU A 96 -1.22 -5.65 19.14
C LEU A 96 -1.50 -6.30 20.49
N THR A 97 -2.75 -6.65 20.82
CA THR A 97 -3.11 -7.38 22.03
C THR A 97 -2.74 -8.87 21.99
N PHE A 98 -2.46 -9.42 20.82
CA PHE A 98 -2.15 -10.86 20.66
C PHE A 98 -0.71 -11.21 21.07
N PHE A 99 0.22 -10.26 21.07
CA PHE A 99 1.67 -10.51 21.26
C PHE A 99 2.24 -10.19 22.64
N GLY A 100 1.43 -9.76 23.61
CA GLY A 100 1.75 -9.79 25.03
C GLY A 100 2.88 -8.88 25.55
N GLU A 101 3.33 -7.88 24.82
CA GLU A 101 4.30 -6.89 25.32
C GLU A 101 3.64 -5.53 25.58
N GLU A 102 3.28 -5.28 26.82
CA GLU A 102 2.51 -4.08 27.25
C GLU A 102 3.25 -2.73 27.08
N GLU A 103 4.59 -2.68 27.08
CA GLU A 103 5.32 -1.41 27.17
C GLU A 103 5.52 -0.68 25.82
N VAL A 104 5.90 -1.36 24.76
CA VAL A 104 6.09 -0.71 23.45
C VAL A 104 4.75 -0.45 22.78
N ILE A 105 3.83 -1.37 23.00
CA ILE A 105 2.44 -1.32 22.58
C ILE A 105 1.70 -0.19 23.31
N SER A 106 1.92 0.01 24.60
CA SER A 106 1.25 1.07 25.37
C SER A 106 1.60 2.48 24.88
N VAL A 107 2.80 2.73 24.38
CA VAL A 107 3.19 4.04 23.83
C VAL A 107 2.55 4.30 22.45
N ALA A 108 2.50 3.31 21.57
CA ALA A 108 1.76 3.40 20.31
C ALA A 108 0.23 3.49 20.55
N TYR A 109 -0.27 2.71 21.51
CA TYR A 109 -1.69 2.66 21.89
C TYR A 109 -2.19 3.90 22.64
N SER A 110 -1.42 4.41 23.59
CA SER A 110 -1.85 5.54 24.42
C SER A 110 -1.98 6.85 23.66
N GLY A 111 -1.42 6.94 22.45
CA GLY A 111 -1.40 8.17 21.66
C GLY A 111 -1.90 8.07 20.22
N LYS A 112 -2.34 6.91 19.72
CA LYS A 112 -2.72 6.72 18.29
C LYS A 112 -1.67 7.28 17.33
N LYS A 113 -0.39 6.98 17.55
CA LYS A 113 0.71 7.56 16.77
C LYS A 113 1.12 6.65 15.64
N PRO A 114 1.30 7.17 14.42
CA PRO A 114 1.86 6.41 13.31
C PRO A 114 3.33 6.06 13.59
N TYR A 115 3.80 5.01 12.96
CA TYR A 115 5.15 4.51 13.17
C TYR A 115 5.77 3.98 11.87
N VAL A 116 7.07 3.79 11.89
CA VAL A 116 7.85 3.17 10.82
C VAL A 116 8.59 1.97 11.36
N ILE A 117 8.68 0.94 10.54
CA ILE A 117 9.53 -0.24 10.74
C ILE A 117 10.56 -0.26 9.62
N GLU A 118 11.80 -0.55 9.99
CA GLU A 118 12.93 -0.68 9.08
C GLU A 118 13.60 -2.04 9.30
N ILE A 119 13.71 -2.85 8.24
CA ILE A 119 14.30 -4.20 8.29
C ILE A 119 15.46 -4.21 7.29
N SER A 120 16.67 -4.43 7.80
CA SER A 120 17.89 -4.49 6.99
C SER A 120 18.51 -5.91 6.96
N GLU A 121 17.97 -6.82 7.75
CA GLU A 121 18.44 -8.20 7.85
C GLU A 121 17.26 -9.09 8.27
N VAL A 122 17.16 -10.25 7.67
CA VAL A 122 16.19 -11.29 8.04
C VAL A 122 16.93 -12.60 8.22
N THR A 123 16.90 -13.11 9.46
CA THR A 123 17.58 -14.33 9.89
C THR A 123 16.57 -15.34 10.42
N ASP A 124 16.96 -16.60 10.46
CA ASP A 124 16.24 -17.65 11.17
C ASP A 124 16.36 -17.39 12.67
N GLU A 125 15.34 -16.78 13.25
CA GLU A 125 15.31 -16.30 14.63
C GLU A 125 14.93 -17.41 15.63
N ASN A 126 14.17 -18.40 15.16
CA ASN A 126 13.71 -19.52 15.97
C ASN A 126 14.66 -20.74 15.88
N GLY A 127 15.58 -20.77 14.90
CA GLY A 127 16.60 -21.80 14.72
C GLY A 127 16.07 -23.11 14.13
N ASP A 128 14.96 -23.07 13.41
CA ASP A 128 14.36 -24.27 12.80
C ASP A 128 14.92 -24.60 11.39
N GLY A 129 15.78 -23.73 10.86
CA GLY A 129 16.47 -23.90 9.57
C GLY A 129 15.72 -23.33 8.38
N ALA A 130 14.61 -22.63 8.59
CA ALA A 130 13.85 -21.92 7.57
C ALA A 130 13.67 -20.43 7.98
N VAL A 131 13.29 -19.60 7.06
CA VAL A 131 12.84 -18.22 7.33
C VAL A 131 11.37 -18.14 6.96
N ASP A 132 10.52 -17.98 7.96
CA ASP A 132 9.07 -17.95 7.76
C ASP A 132 8.37 -16.81 8.52
N LEU A 133 7.04 -16.87 8.62
CA LEU A 133 6.26 -15.86 9.33
C LEU A 133 6.60 -15.78 10.83
N THR A 134 7.02 -16.88 11.45
CA THR A 134 7.39 -16.91 12.87
C THR A 134 8.65 -16.08 13.11
N ASP A 135 9.66 -16.22 12.21
CA ASP A 135 10.87 -15.39 12.26
C ASP A 135 10.56 -13.94 12.02
N PHE A 136 9.69 -13.65 11.04
CA PHE A 136 9.24 -12.28 10.79
C PHE A 136 8.60 -11.65 12.03
N GLU A 137 7.75 -12.37 12.75
CA GLU A 137 7.17 -11.89 14.01
C GLU A 137 8.23 -11.63 15.09
N LEU A 138 9.24 -12.50 15.20
CA LEU A 138 10.36 -12.30 16.12
C LEU A 138 11.22 -11.09 15.72
N ILE A 139 11.47 -10.92 14.43
CA ILE A 139 12.18 -9.76 13.88
C ILE A 139 11.43 -8.46 14.18
N LEU A 140 10.11 -8.44 14.01
CA LEU A 140 9.28 -7.28 14.35
C LEU A 140 9.33 -6.93 15.83
N LYS A 141 9.39 -7.95 16.72
CA LYS A 141 9.55 -7.74 18.18
C LYS A 141 10.92 -7.16 18.53
N LYS A 142 11.99 -7.58 17.84
CA LYS A 142 13.34 -7.06 18.04
C LYS A 142 13.52 -5.65 17.48
N ASN A 143 12.98 -5.40 16.30
CA ASN A 143 13.05 -4.10 15.62
C ASN A 143 11.95 -3.18 16.15
N LYS A 144 12.22 -2.50 17.26
CA LYS A 144 11.26 -1.57 17.87
C LYS A 144 10.78 -0.53 16.85
N PRO A 145 9.45 -0.38 16.66
CA PRO A 145 8.91 0.62 15.76
C PRO A 145 9.31 2.03 16.21
N LYS A 146 9.73 2.86 15.26
CA LYS A 146 10.03 4.27 15.51
C LYS A 146 8.75 5.09 15.28
N ILE A 147 8.31 5.81 16.30
CA ILE A 147 7.12 6.67 16.21
C ILE A 147 7.41 7.86 15.30
N LEU A 148 6.51 8.10 14.35
CA LEU A 148 6.53 9.28 13.48
C LEU A 148 5.99 10.50 14.26
N LYS A 149 6.51 11.68 13.96
CA LYS A 149 6.08 12.94 14.58
C LYS A 149 4.77 13.46 13.97
N GLY A 150 4.54 13.14 12.68
CA GLY A 150 3.36 13.52 11.92
C GLY A 150 2.21 12.54 12.10
N ASP A 151 1.33 12.49 11.11
CA ASP A 151 0.16 11.60 11.05
C ASP A 151 0.42 10.31 10.24
N GLY A 152 1.61 10.16 9.66
CA GLY A 152 1.98 9.02 8.80
C GLY A 152 1.39 9.11 7.38
N ASP A 153 0.75 10.22 7.02
CA ASP A 153 0.29 10.44 5.64
C ASP A 153 1.48 10.42 4.68
N PHE A 154 1.33 9.79 3.53
CA PHE A 154 2.38 9.67 2.53
C PHE A 154 2.93 11.01 2.04
N ARG A 155 2.17 12.11 2.23
CA ARG A 155 2.55 13.50 1.91
C ARG A 155 3.30 14.19 3.04
N SER A 156 3.38 13.59 4.22
CA SER A 156 4.08 14.18 5.36
C SER A 156 5.58 14.28 5.09
N ALA A 157 6.23 15.28 5.67
CA ALA A 157 7.67 15.49 5.48
C ALA A 157 8.50 14.25 5.88
N GLU A 158 8.10 13.54 6.94
CA GLU A 158 8.80 12.31 7.37
C GLU A 158 8.61 11.17 6.37
N CYS A 159 7.40 10.94 5.87
CA CYS A 159 7.16 9.90 4.87
C CYS A 159 7.87 10.21 3.54
N ILE A 160 7.99 11.50 3.20
CA ILE A 160 8.77 11.95 2.03
C ILE A 160 10.26 11.65 2.21
N GLU A 161 10.84 11.76 3.40
CA GLU A 161 12.24 11.38 3.63
C GLU A 161 12.45 9.87 3.41
N TYR A 162 11.55 9.02 3.91
CA TYR A 162 11.59 7.57 3.60
C TYR A 162 11.36 7.30 2.11
N LEU A 163 10.46 8.05 1.47
CA LEU A 163 10.25 7.96 0.03
C LEU A 163 11.53 8.30 -0.74
N LYS A 164 12.26 9.34 -0.36
CA LYS A 164 13.53 9.72 -0.98
C LYS A 164 14.59 8.63 -0.85
N GLU A 165 14.67 7.98 0.31
CA GLU A 165 15.60 6.88 0.60
C GLU A 165 15.26 5.63 -0.25
N ALA A 166 13.98 5.35 -0.47
CA ALA A 166 13.51 4.16 -1.16
C ALA A 166 13.90 4.16 -2.66
N ASP A 167 14.22 2.97 -3.17
CA ASP A 167 14.38 2.73 -4.62
C ASP A 167 13.04 2.39 -5.27
N ILE A 168 12.25 1.52 -4.64
CA ILE A 168 10.99 1.00 -5.20
C ILE A 168 9.89 1.09 -4.15
N VAL A 169 8.74 1.64 -4.54
CA VAL A 169 7.52 1.68 -3.72
C VAL A 169 6.57 0.56 -4.15
N VAL A 170 6.15 -0.27 -3.19
CA VAL A 170 5.18 -1.34 -3.46
C VAL A 170 4.09 -1.32 -2.41
N THR A 171 2.86 -1.00 -2.83
CA THR A 171 1.76 -0.80 -1.88
C THR A 171 0.38 -0.79 -2.57
N ASN A 172 -0.67 -0.81 -1.75
CA ASN A 172 -2.04 -0.52 -2.16
C ASN A 172 -2.44 0.88 -1.63
N PRO A 173 -2.28 1.96 -2.42
CA PRO A 173 -2.64 3.29 -1.95
C PRO A 173 -4.16 3.47 -1.86
N PRO A 174 -4.66 4.40 -1.02
CA PRO A 174 -6.08 4.75 -1.00
C PRO A 174 -6.56 5.15 -2.40
N PHE A 175 -7.62 4.50 -2.91
CA PHE A 175 -8.11 4.74 -4.28
C PHE A 175 -8.58 6.18 -4.50
N SER A 176 -9.10 6.83 -3.47
CA SER A 176 -9.49 8.24 -3.50
C SER A 176 -8.32 9.20 -3.71
N LEU A 177 -7.12 8.81 -3.28
CA LEU A 177 -5.89 9.60 -3.36
C LEU A 177 -4.93 9.13 -4.47
N PHE A 178 -5.35 8.18 -5.30
CA PHE A 178 -4.50 7.56 -6.32
C PHE A 178 -3.81 8.55 -7.25
N ARG A 179 -4.52 9.63 -7.65
CA ARG A 179 -3.97 10.67 -8.55
C ARG A 179 -2.80 11.41 -7.91
N GLU A 180 -3.00 11.83 -6.65
CA GLU A 180 -1.97 12.55 -5.86
C GLU A 180 -0.79 11.62 -5.58
N TYR A 181 -1.07 10.35 -5.29
CA TYR A 181 -0.06 9.35 -5.01
C TYR A 181 0.84 9.10 -6.22
N VAL A 182 0.27 8.87 -7.40
CA VAL A 182 1.04 8.71 -8.65
C VAL A 182 1.83 9.98 -8.97
N ALA A 183 1.22 11.16 -8.80
CA ALA A 183 1.92 12.42 -9.04
C ALA A 183 3.17 12.56 -8.15
N GLN A 184 3.07 12.21 -6.86
CA GLN A 184 4.19 12.24 -5.92
C GLN A 184 5.29 11.23 -6.33
N LEU A 185 4.93 9.99 -6.67
CA LEU A 185 5.91 8.99 -7.10
C LEU A 185 6.69 9.46 -8.34
N MET A 186 6.01 10.12 -9.27
CA MET A 186 6.64 10.67 -10.48
C MET A 186 7.49 11.91 -10.20
N GLU A 187 7.09 12.76 -9.26
CA GLU A 187 7.83 13.95 -8.82
C GLU A 187 9.18 13.56 -8.20
N TYR A 188 9.18 12.50 -7.37
CA TYR A 188 10.39 11.99 -6.72
C TYR A 188 11.14 10.93 -7.55
N ASP A 189 10.77 10.76 -8.83
CA ASP A 189 11.39 9.79 -9.77
C ASP A 189 11.49 8.37 -9.19
N LYS A 190 10.44 7.89 -8.54
CA LYS A 190 10.42 6.58 -7.92
C LYS A 190 10.01 5.48 -8.87
N LYS A 191 10.63 4.32 -8.71
CA LYS A 191 10.12 3.09 -9.27
C LYS A 191 9.00 2.58 -8.37
N PHE A 192 7.96 1.97 -8.95
CA PHE A 192 6.83 1.52 -8.15
C PHE A 192 6.02 0.40 -8.80
N ILE A 193 5.33 -0.35 -7.94
CA ILE A 193 4.28 -1.31 -8.29
C ILE A 193 3.12 -1.04 -7.32
N ILE A 194 2.01 -0.51 -7.81
CA ILE A 194 0.88 -0.10 -6.97
C ILE A 194 -0.45 -0.60 -7.52
N ILE A 195 -1.41 -0.79 -6.64
CA ILE A 195 -2.77 -1.19 -7.01
C ILE A 195 -3.63 0.04 -7.27
N GLY A 196 -4.47 -0.02 -8.30
CA GLY A 196 -5.43 1.03 -8.60
C GLY A 196 -6.62 0.54 -9.39
N ASN A 197 -7.61 1.41 -9.53
CA ASN A 197 -8.77 1.14 -10.38
C ASN A 197 -8.38 1.27 -11.86
N GLN A 198 -8.85 0.36 -12.70
CA GLN A 198 -8.59 0.38 -14.14
C GLN A 198 -9.01 1.72 -14.80
N ASN A 199 -10.05 2.36 -14.30
CA ASN A 199 -10.48 3.65 -14.81
C ASN A 199 -9.43 4.76 -14.65
N ALA A 200 -8.42 4.55 -13.79
CA ALA A 200 -7.35 5.54 -13.63
C ALA A 200 -6.53 5.77 -14.91
N ILE A 201 -6.53 4.83 -15.86
CA ILE A 201 -5.91 5.05 -17.19
C ILE A 201 -6.46 6.28 -17.91
N THR A 202 -7.69 6.71 -17.60
CA THR A 202 -8.34 7.87 -18.24
C THR A 202 -8.13 9.17 -17.46
N TYR A 203 -7.50 9.13 -16.30
CA TYR A 203 -7.28 10.34 -15.51
C TYR A 203 -6.26 11.26 -16.18
N LYS A 204 -6.51 12.57 -16.10
CA LYS A 204 -5.65 13.59 -16.72
C LYS A 204 -4.20 13.57 -16.19
N GLU A 205 -3.98 13.06 -14.96
CA GLU A 205 -2.67 12.91 -14.35
C GLU A 205 -1.95 11.61 -14.78
N VAL A 206 -2.72 10.59 -15.17
CA VAL A 206 -2.21 9.24 -15.48
C VAL A 206 -2.06 9.03 -16.98
N PHE A 207 -3.04 9.44 -17.78
CA PHE A 207 -3.04 9.19 -19.22
C PHE A 207 -1.81 9.76 -19.95
N PRO A 208 -1.32 10.98 -19.68
CA PRO A 208 -0.09 11.49 -20.30
C PRO A 208 1.13 10.59 -20.01
N LEU A 209 1.24 10.06 -18.79
CA LEU A 209 2.34 9.17 -18.40
C LEU A 209 2.32 7.87 -19.21
N ILE A 210 1.11 7.31 -19.44
CA ILE A 210 0.94 6.12 -20.29
C ILE A 210 1.32 6.45 -21.74
N LYS A 211 0.82 7.56 -22.27
CA LYS A 211 1.12 8.01 -23.64
C LYS A 211 2.63 8.23 -23.86
N GLU A 212 3.31 8.75 -22.86
CA GLU A 212 4.76 9.00 -22.88
C GLU A 212 5.60 7.75 -22.54
N ASN A 213 4.95 6.60 -22.36
CA ASN A 213 5.61 5.35 -21.98
C ASN A 213 6.44 5.47 -20.67
N ARG A 214 5.92 6.18 -19.69
CA ARG A 214 6.50 6.39 -18.36
C ARG A 214 5.76 5.66 -17.26
N LEU A 215 4.56 5.13 -17.56
CA LEU A 215 3.71 4.34 -16.70
C LEU A 215 2.93 3.34 -17.56
N TRP A 216 2.72 2.16 -17.06
CA TRP A 216 1.92 1.12 -17.70
C TRP A 216 1.20 0.24 -16.69
N LEU A 217 0.33 -0.64 -17.18
CA LEU A 217 -0.34 -1.62 -16.35
C LEU A 217 0.64 -2.75 -16.00
N GLY A 218 0.46 -3.31 -14.82
CA GLY A 218 1.19 -4.48 -14.38
C GLY A 218 0.78 -5.76 -15.13
N PHE A 219 1.26 -6.88 -14.65
CA PHE A 219 1.03 -8.17 -15.30
C PHE A 219 -0.43 -8.61 -15.21
N LYS A 220 -1.09 -8.36 -14.07
CA LYS A 220 -2.49 -8.74 -13.81
C LYS A 220 -3.43 -7.53 -13.74
N CYS A 221 -4.58 -7.69 -14.37
CA CYS A 221 -5.73 -6.78 -14.30
C CYS A 221 -7.02 -7.59 -14.22
N GLY A 222 -8.05 -7.06 -13.58
CA GLY A 222 -9.38 -7.65 -13.55
C GLY A 222 -9.98 -7.79 -12.17
N ASP A 223 -10.58 -8.94 -11.89
CA ASP A 223 -11.17 -9.22 -10.58
C ASP A 223 -10.10 -9.43 -9.51
N MET A 224 -10.26 -8.69 -8.41
CA MET A 224 -9.44 -8.84 -7.22
C MET A 224 -10.31 -8.73 -5.98
N ALA A 225 -10.08 -9.61 -5.00
CA ALA A 225 -10.78 -9.63 -3.73
C ALA A 225 -9.86 -9.15 -2.61
N PHE A 226 -10.43 -8.38 -1.72
CA PHE A 226 -9.73 -7.79 -0.58
C PHE A 226 -10.46 -8.14 0.71
N THR A 227 -9.73 -8.35 1.78
CA THR A 227 -10.33 -8.28 3.10
C THR A 227 -10.53 -6.82 3.49
N VAL A 228 -11.58 -6.56 4.25
CA VAL A 228 -11.94 -5.22 4.68
C VAL A 228 -12.12 -5.18 6.19
N PRO A 229 -11.93 -4.00 6.84
CA PRO A 229 -12.12 -3.86 8.28
C PRO A 229 -13.53 -4.29 8.74
N GLU A 230 -13.64 -4.69 10.00
CA GLU A 230 -14.94 -5.08 10.59
C GLU A 230 -15.97 -3.96 10.55
N SER A 231 -15.51 -2.71 10.63
CA SER A 231 -16.35 -1.50 10.50
C SER A 231 -16.86 -1.23 9.08
N TYR A 232 -16.42 -2.01 8.06
CA TYR A 232 -16.86 -1.83 6.68
C TYR A 232 -18.34 -2.19 6.54
N GLU A 233 -19.10 -1.26 5.94
CA GLU A 233 -20.54 -1.44 5.71
C GLU A 233 -20.80 -2.51 4.62
N ALA A 234 -21.71 -3.42 4.88
CA ALA A 234 -22.15 -4.40 3.90
C ALA A 234 -22.64 -3.72 2.60
N ARG A 235 -22.38 -4.34 1.46
CA ARG A 235 -22.82 -3.89 0.14
C ARG A 235 -23.72 -4.95 -0.48
N GLU A 236 -24.66 -4.53 -1.32
CA GLU A 236 -25.59 -5.43 -2.00
C GLU A 236 -24.91 -6.43 -2.94
N THR A 237 -23.77 -6.02 -3.54
CA THR A 237 -23.04 -6.83 -4.52
C THR A 237 -21.56 -6.90 -4.18
N ARG A 238 -20.89 -8.00 -4.57
CA ARG A 238 -19.43 -8.19 -4.44
C ARG A 238 -18.93 -7.99 -3.01
N PHE A 239 -19.76 -8.35 -2.02
CA PHE A 239 -19.45 -8.34 -0.59
C PHE A 239 -19.93 -9.65 0.01
N TRP A 240 -19.12 -10.26 0.87
CA TRP A 240 -19.47 -11.46 1.63
C TRP A 240 -18.71 -11.54 2.94
N VAL A 241 -19.15 -12.41 3.80
CA VAL A 241 -18.44 -12.78 5.02
C VAL A 241 -18.12 -14.27 4.90
N ASP A 242 -16.89 -14.65 5.17
CA ASP A 242 -16.48 -16.05 5.11
C ASP A 242 -16.84 -16.82 6.38
N GLU A 243 -16.52 -18.11 6.42
CA GLU A 243 -16.82 -19.00 7.54
C GLU A 243 -16.13 -18.60 8.86
N CYS A 244 -15.02 -17.85 8.76
CA CYS A 244 -14.27 -17.33 9.90
C CYS A 244 -14.80 -15.96 10.38
N GLY A 245 -15.82 -15.40 9.72
CA GLY A 245 -16.37 -14.09 10.04
C GLY A 245 -15.61 -12.92 9.38
N GLN A 246 -14.58 -13.19 8.56
CA GLN A 246 -13.84 -12.17 7.85
C GLN A 246 -14.70 -11.57 6.73
N LYS A 247 -14.76 -10.24 6.67
CA LYS A 247 -15.45 -9.49 5.62
C LYS A 247 -14.58 -9.32 4.39
N TRP A 248 -15.19 -9.50 3.23
CA TRP A 248 -14.56 -9.42 1.92
C TRP A 248 -15.26 -8.45 0.99
N ARG A 249 -14.48 -7.82 0.13
CA ARG A 249 -14.96 -6.98 -0.96
C ARG A 249 -14.19 -7.29 -2.24
N SER A 250 -14.87 -7.53 -3.36
CA SER A 250 -14.22 -7.68 -4.66
C SER A 250 -14.58 -6.57 -5.63
N PHE A 251 -13.65 -6.33 -6.56
CA PHE A 251 -13.80 -5.37 -7.66
C PHE A 251 -13.34 -6.03 -8.96
N GLY A 252 -14.11 -5.85 -10.04
CA GLY A 252 -13.80 -6.42 -11.36
C GLY A 252 -12.86 -5.57 -12.22
N ASN A 253 -12.43 -4.43 -11.72
CA ASN A 253 -11.69 -3.43 -12.49
C ASN A 253 -10.46 -2.93 -11.74
N ILE A 254 -9.76 -3.83 -11.08
CA ILE A 254 -8.50 -3.54 -10.40
C ILE A 254 -7.34 -3.91 -11.31
N CYS A 255 -6.34 -3.04 -11.36
CA CYS A 255 -5.09 -3.28 -12.07
C CYS A 255 -3.90 -2.91 -11.19
N TRP A 256 -2.79 -3.55 -11.45
CA TRP A 256 -1.50 -3.07 -11.02
C TRP A 256 -1.00 -1.98 -11.97
N TYR A 257 -0.32 -0.98 -11.42
CA TYR A 257 0.32 0.10 -12.15
C TYR A 257 1.79 0.13 -11.80
N THR A 258 2.64 0.28 -12.79
CA THR A 258 4.09 0.24 -12.59
C THR A 258 4.84 1.05 -13.64
N ASN A 259 6.07 1.41 -13.33
CA ASN A 259 7.08 1.90 -14.27
C ASN A 259 8.31 0.99 -14.31
N LEU A 260 8.18 -0.23 -13.77
CA LEU A 260 9.16 -1.32 -13.88
C LEU A 260 8.80 -2.21 -15.07
N ASP A 261 9.80 -2.62 -15.82
CA ASP A 261 9.60 -3.49 -16.99
C ASP A 261 9.17 -4.91 -16.60
N HIS A 262 8.38 -5.56 -17.47
CA HIS A 262 7.96 -6.94 -17.33
C HIS A 262 7.66 -7.56 -18.69
N SER A 263 7.72 -8.90 -18.79
CA SER A 263 7.63 -9.64 -20.05
C SER A 263 6.38 -9.36 -20.87
N LYS A 264 5.22 -9.21 -20.22
CA LYS A 264 3.94 -8.97 -20.90
C LYS A 264 3.91 -7.70 -21.76
N ARG A 265 4.77 -6.71 -21.47
CA ARG A 265 4.89 -5.50 -22.30
C ARG A 265 5.51 -5.75 -23.65
N HIS A 266 6.24 -6.84 -23.79
CA HIS A 266 7.00 -7.21 -24.99
C HIS A 266 6.36 -8.38 -25.76
N GLU A 267 5.18 -8.82 -25.32
CA GLU A 267 4.41 -9.85 -26.03
C GLU A 267 3.84 -9.27 -27.33
N ASP A 268 4.03 -9.98 -28.43
CA ASP A 268 3.46 -9.60 -29.71
C ASP A 268 1.93 -9.71 -29.68
N LEU A 269 1.26 -8.73 -30.27
CA LEU A 269 -0.18 -8.77 -30.44
C LEU A 269 -0.56 -9.82 -31.48
N ILE A 270 -1.14 -10.93 -31.03
CA ILE A 270 -1.65 -11.98 -31.92
C ILE A 270 -2.99 -11.53 -32.51
N LEU A 271 -2.99 -11.19 -33.79
CA LEU A 271 -4.18 -10.84 -34.55
C LEU A 271 -4.81 -12.09 -35.15
N TYR A 272 -6.04 -12.40 -34.80
CA TYR A 272 -6.79 -13.55 -35.35
C TYR A 272 -7.31 -13.29 -36.77
N LYS A 273 -7.36 -12.03 -37.21
CA LYS A 273 -7.76 -11.64 -38.57
C LYS A 273 -6.82 -10.57 -39.10
N SER A 274 -6.32 -10.77 -40.31
CA SER A 274 -5.70 -9.71 -41.09
C SER A 274 -6.78 -8.81 -41.74
N TYR A 275 -6.47 -7.53 -41.96
CA TYR A 275 -7.27 -6.69 -42.84
C TYR A 275 -7.18 -7.27 -44.26
N SER A 276 -8.30 -7.68 -44.82
CA SER A 276 -8.46 -8.07 -46.21
C SER A 276 -9.13 -6.98 -46.98
#